data_729e05c05cd265f5ffcd75c99777b157
#
_entry.id   729e05c05cd265f5ffcd75c99777b157
#
_cell.length_a   1.000
_cell.length_b   1.000
_cell.length_c   1.000
_cell.angle_alpha   90.00
_cell.angle_beta   90.00
_cell.angle_gamma   90.00
#
_symmetry.space_group_name_H-M   'P 1'
#
loop_
_entity.id
_entity.type
_entity.pdbx_description
1 polymer ?
#
loop_
_entity_poly.entity_id
_entity_poly.type
_entity_poly.pdbx_seq_one_letter_code
_entity_poly.pdbx_strand_id
1 'polypeptide(L)' 'MATKKKDYTVVGNHNVMGHAPGESFSAAMTDEQEEQLTEGGHIKPGKVAE' A
#
# COMPACT_ATOMS: atom_id res chain seq x y z
N MET A 1 17.60 6.42 -8.71
CA MET A 1 16.85 5.40 -9.42
C MET A 1 15.39 5.59 -9.27
N ALA A 2 14.66 5.43 -10.35
CA ALA A 2 13.23 5.64 -10.31
C ALA A 2 12.54 4.45 -9.64
N THR A 3 11.58 4.75 -8.80
CA THR A 3 10.77 3.73 -8.15
C THR A 3 9.57 3.46 -9.02
N LYS A 4 9.34 2.21 -9.35
CA LYS A 4 8.21 1.85 -10.17
C LYS A 4 6.95 1.86 -9.34
N LYS A 5 5.85 2.26 -9.98
CA LYS A 5 4.57 2.22 -9.33
C LYS A 5 4.11 0.79 -9.14
N LYS A 6 3.56 0.52 -7.99
CA LYS A 6 2.99 -0.77 -7.67
C LYS A 6 1.59 -0.57 -7.14
N ASP A 7 0.79 -1.59 -7.27
CA ASP A 7 -0.55 -1.58 -6.72
C ASP A 7 -0.50 -2.04 -5.27
N TYR A 8 -1.25 -1.36 -4.44
CA TYR A 8 -1.33 -1.68 -3.03
C TYR A 8 -2.79 -1.64 -2.60
N THR A 9 -3.08 -2.35 -1.54
CA THR A 9 -4.41 -2.36 -0.95
C THR A 9 -4.30 -1.93 0.50
N VAL A 10 -5.14 -1.00 0.89
CA VAL A 10 -5.17 -0.54 2.28
C VAL A 10 -5.87 -1.59 3.12
N VAL A 11 -5.19 -2.05 4.16
CA VAL A 11 -5.76 -3.00 5.11
C VAL A 11 -5.71 -2.35 6.48
N GLY A 12 -6.43 -2.94 7.42
CA GLY A 12 -6.46 -2.36 8.76
C GLY A 12 -7.67 -1.50 8.94
N ASN A 13 -7.61 -0.58 9.91
CA ASN A 13 -8.77 0.22 10.28
C ASN A 13 -8.57 1.70 10.08
N HIS A 14 -7.48 2.09 9.43
CA HIS A 14 -7.16 3.51 9.28
C HIS A 14 -6.92 3.81 7.81
N ASN A 15 -7.20 5.05 7.46
CA ASN A 15 -6.88 5.53 6.12
C ASN A 15 -5.37 5.60 5.95
N VAL A 16 -4.92 5.30 4.75
CA VAL A 16 -3.51 5.39 4.41
C VAL A 16 -3.41 6.22 3.14
N MET A 17 -2.63 7.30 3.19
CA MET A 17 -2.42 8.17 2.04
C MET A 17 -3.73 8.65 1.44
N GLY A 18 -4.72 8.89 2.28
CA GLY A 18 -6.01 9.36 1.81
C GLY A 18 -6.92 8.27 1.27
N HIS A 19 -6.55 7.02 1.42
CA HIS A 19 -7.36 5.91 0.94
C HIS A 19 -7.94 5.16 2.11
N ALA A 20 -9.20 4.80 1.99
CA ALA A 20 -9.89 4.08 3.05
C ALA A 20 -9.51 2.61 3.04
N PRO A 21 -9.68 1.92 4.16
CA PRO A 21 -9.41 0.47 4.20
C PRO A 21 -10.25 -0.25 3.17
N GLY A 22 -9.62 -1.18 2.48
CA GLY A 22 -10.28 -1.93 1.43
C GLY A 22 -10.09 -1.34 0.05
N GLU A 23 -9.54 -0.13 -0.04
CA GLU A 23 -9.27 0.49 -1.34
C GLU A 23 -7.92 0.06 -1.85
N SER A 24 -7.81 -0.06 -3.15
CA SER A 24 -6.52 -0.30 -3.77
C SER A 24 -6.08 0.97 -4.49
N PHE A 25 -4.78 1.14 -4.58
CA PHE A 25 -4.23 2.32 -5.22
C PHE A 25 -2.85 1.99 -5.76
N SER A 26 -2.38 2.85 -6.64
CA SER A 26 -1.04 2.71 -7.19
C SER A 26 -0.15 3.79 -6.62
N ALA A 27 1.04 3.43 -6.23
CA ALA A 27 1.97 4.40 -5.69
C ALA A 27 3.39 3.91 -5.91
N ALA A 28 4.29 4.88 -6.02
CA ALA A 28 5.71 4.57 -6.10
C ALA A 28 6.31 4.83 -4.74
N MET A 29 6.87 3.78 -4.14
CA MET A 29 7.55 3.95 -2.86
C MET A 29 8.76 3.05 -2.85
N THR A 30 9.70 3.42 -1.97
CA THR A 30 10.93 2.64 -1.85
C THR A 30 10.63 1.32 -1.15
N ASP A 31 11.56 0.38 -1.32
CA ASP A 31 11.39 -0.91 -0.64
C ASP A 31 11.27 -0.73 0.86
N GLU A 32 12.01 0.22 1.39
CA GLU A 32 11.99 0.46 2.82
C GLU A 32 10.62 0.97 3.26
N GLN A 33 10.05 1.91 2.52
CA GLN A 33 8.73 2.42 2.85
C GLN A 33 7.67 1.34 2.71
N GLU A 34 7.77 0.56 1.65
CA GLU A 34 6.81 -0.52 1.43
C GLU A 34 6.87 -1.51 2.59
N GLU A 35 8.07 -1.84 3.01
CA GLU A 35 8.24 -2.79 4.10
C GLU A 35 7.64 -2.26 5.40
N GLN A 36 7.89 -0.98 5.69
CA GLN A 36 7.38 -0.40 6.91
C GLN A 36 5.86 -0.41 6.96
N LEU A 37 5.23 -0.02 5.86
CA LEU A 37 3.78 0.01 5.82
C LEU A 37 3.18 -1.38 5.83
N THR A 38 3.85 -2.32 5.17
CA THR A 38 3.36 -3.69 5.14
C THR A 38 3.49 -4.35 6.50
N GLU A 39 4.62 -4.14 7.16
CA GLU A 39 4.83 -4.72 8.48
C GLU A 39 3.91 -4.11 9.50
N GLY A 40 3.59 -2.83 9.34
CA GLY A 40 2.66 -2.18 10.24
C GLY A 40 1.22 -2.62 10.04
N GLY A 41 0.96 -3.40 9.00
CA GLY A 41 -0.40 -3.85 8.75
C GLY A 41 -1.28 -2.79 8.15
N HIS A 42 -0.69 -1.79 7.50
CA HIS A 42 -1.47 -0.72 6.91
C HIS A 42 -1.82 -0.98 5.46
N ILE A 43 -0.92 -1.60 4.73
CA ILE A 43 -1.16 -1.90 3.32
C ILE A 43 -0.63 -3.29 3.01
N LYS A 44 -1.08 -3.80 1.88
CA LYS A 44 -0.57 -5.05 1.32
C LYS A 44 -0.15 -4.79 -0.12
N PRO A 45 0.96 -5.35 -0.56
CA PRO A 45 1.32 -5.23 -1.97
C PRO A 45 0.34 -6.01 -2.83
N GLY A 46 -0.04 -5.40 -3.95
CA GLY A 46 -0.94 -6.04 -4.87
C GLY A 46 -2.35 -5.53 -4.73
N LYS A 47 -3.16 -5.83 -5.74
CA LYS A 47 -4.55 -5.42 -5.75
C LYS A 47 -5.39 -6.36 -4.91
N VAL A 48 -6.53 -5.84 -4.49
CA VAL A 48 -7.50 -6.68 -3.79
C VAL A 48 -7.95 -7.78 -4.75
N ALA A 49 -7.84 -9.02 -4.27
CA ALA A 49 -8.34 -10.14 -5.06
C ALA A 49 -9.84 -10.26 -4.89
N GLU A 50 -10.49 -10.52 -5.99
CA GLU A 50 -11.94 -10.70 -5.94
C GLU A 50 -12.33 -12.11 -5.63
#